data_5cef713f6d53175f2a19e714b198cb24
#
_entry.id   5cef713f6d53175f2a19e714b198cb24
#
_cell.length_a   1.000
_cell.length_b   1.000
_cell.length_c   1.000
_cell.angle_alpha   90.00
_cell.angle_beta   90.00
_cell.angle_gamma   90.00
#
_symmetry.space_group_name_H-M   'P 1'
#
loop_
_entity.id
_entity.type
_entity.pdbx_description
1 polymer ?
#
loop_
_entity_poly.entity_id
_entity_poly.type
_entity_poly.pdbx_seq_one_letter_code
_entity_poly.pdbx_strand_id
1 'polypeptide(L)'
;MAFLRCEIASESLRMATAVDVILPDQGELSRIKTLYLLHGLTDDCTGWTRYTAVERYARERGIAVVLPEVQRSFYTDMVYGLSYFTYVSEELPAVCRRMFGLGAARKQNYIFGLSMGGYGAMKCALTYPDRYAGAASFSGVSDLRCTIAHRSLSLQETEITAIFGEKKAVPPKDDLFVLAERLSGDAPGIYLSCGEQDGLYAANERFSAHLASLGIAHRFEHWPGAHSWDFWDASLRAALAYFFD
;
A
#
# COMPACT_ATOMS: atom_id res chain seq x y z
N MET A 1 14.85 18.56 0.05
CA MET A 1 14.48 17.17 -0.30
C MET A 1 15.31 16.73 -1.48
N ALA A 2 15.76 15.48 -1.47
CA ALA A 2 16.33 14.84 -2.63
C ALA A 2 15.29 13.89 -3.24
N PHE A 3 15.09 13.96 -4.54
CA PHE A 3 14.32 12.97 -5.31
C PHE A 3 15.32 12.09 -6.06
N LEU A 4 15.23 10.78 -5.86
CA LEU A 4 16.10 9.80 -6.48
C LEU A 4 15.25 8.82 -7.27
N ARG A 5 15.64 8.54 -8.51
CA ARG A 5 15.13 7.41 -9.27
C ARG A 5 16.19 6.32 -9.32
N CYS A 6 15.87 5.17 -8.76
CA CYS A 6 16.79 4.06 -8.62
C CYS A 6 16.30 2.86 -9.44
N GLU A 7 17.24 2.20 -10.11
CA GLU A 7 17.04 0.86 -10.63
C GLU A 7 17.78 -0.11 -9.70
N ILE A 8 17.05 -0.99 -9.05
CA ILE A 8 17.62 -1.97 -8.12
C ILE A 8 17.50 -3.38 -8.68
N ALA A 9 18.55 -4.19 -8.55
CA ALA A 9 18.47 -5.60 -8.83
C ALA A 9 17.73 -6.31 -7.68
N SER A 10 16.54 -6.83 -7.97
CA SER A 10 15.71 -7.56 -7.00
C SER A 10 15.92 -9.05 -7.12
N GLU A 11 16.24 -9.70 -6.02
CA GLU A 11 16.33 -11.16 -5.92
C GLU A 11 14.93 -11.80 -5.99
N SER A 12 13.94 -11.21 -5.31
CA SER A 12 12.54 -11.67 -5.31
C SER A 12 11.92 -11.61 -6.69
N LEU A 13 12.24 -10.56 -7.47
CA LEU A 13 11.72 -10.36 -8.82
C LEU A 13 12.65 -10.92 -9.89
N ARG A 14 13.88 -11.31 -9.56
CA ARG A 14 14.91 -11.82 -10.50
C ARG A 14 15.14 -10.89 -11.72
N MET A 15 14.97 -9.60 -11.50
CA MET A 15 15.13 -8.56 -12.54
C MET A 15 15.43 -7.21 -11.88
N ALA A 16 15.87 -6.26 -12.70
CA ALA A 16 15.93 -4.87 -12.26
C ALA A 16 14.51 -4.28 -12.16
N THR A 17 14.27 -3.47 -11.13
CA THR A 17 12.99 -2.79 -10.93
C THR A 17 13.21 -1.37 -10.44
N ALA A 18 12.32 -0.46 -10.83
CA ALA A 18 12.40 0.93 -10.45
C ALA A 18 11.87 1.17 -9.03
N VAL A 19 12.52 2.09 -8.33
CA VAL A 19 12.07 2.62 -7.04
C VAL A 19 12.35 4.12 -7.04
N ASP A 20 11.32 4.93 -6.91
CA ASP A 20 11.48 6.35 -6.66
C ASP A 20 11.57 6.59 -5.14
N VAL A 21 12.50 7.46 -4.72
CA VAL A 21 12.73 7.73 -3.30
C VAL A 21 12.84 9.24 -3.07
N ILE A 22 12.08 9.74 -2.10
CA ILE A 22 12.13 11.12 -1.63
C ILE A 22 12.79 11.11 -0.25
N LEU A 23 13.92 11.80 -0.12
CA LEU A 23 14.64 11.87 1.14
C LEU A 23 14.71 13.31 1.65
N PRO A 24 14.48 13.57 2.94
CA PRO A 24 14.75 14.86 3.53
C PRO A 24 16.26 15.15 3.50
N ASP A 25 16.59 16.42 3.29
CA ASP A 25 17.96 16.94 3.26
C ASP A 25 18.52 17.26 4.66
N GLN A 26 17.70 17.11 5.69
CA GLN A 26 18.10 17.34 7.08
C GLN A 26 17.66 16.16 7.98
N GLY A 27 18.40 15.97 9.06
CA GLY A 27 18.13 14.92 10.04
C GLY A 27 18.92 13.63 9.78
N GLU A 28 18.91 12.75 10.77
CA GLU A 28 19.54 11.44 10.71
C GLU A 28 18.55 10.44 10.09
N LEU A 29 18.82 9.95 8.88
CA LEU A 29 17.91 9.09 8.11
C LEU A 29 17.45 7.84 8.89
N SER A 30 18.31 7.30 9.75
CA SER A 30 17.98 6.16 10.63
C SER A 30 16.88 6.45 11.67
N ARG A 31 16.57 7.74 11.90
CA ARG A 31 15.53 8.18 12.86
C ARG A 31 14.29 8.76 12.21
N ILE A 32 14.35 9.02 10.91
CA ILE A 32 13.25 9.61 10.15
C ILE A 32 12.15 8.57 9.94
N LYS A 33 10.90 9.02 9.96
CA LYS A 33 9.76 8.19 9.58
C LYS A 33 9.79 7.94 8.07
N THR A 34 9.52 6.71 7.67
CA THR A 34 9.50 6.27 6.26
C THR A 34 8.08 5.87 5.88
N LEU A 35 7.60 6.43 4.79
CA LEU A 35 6.34 6.06 4.16
C LEU A 35 6.61 5.25 2.89
N TYR A 36 6.20 3.99 2.86
CA TYR A 36 6.08 3.20 1.63
C TYR A 36 4.74 3.55 0.99
N LEU A 37 4.76 4.10 -0.24
CA LEU A 37 3.57 4.64 -0.90
C LEU A 37 3.32 3.88 -2.21
N LEU A 38 2.26 3.06 -2.20
CA LEU A 38 1.97 2.03 -3.18
C LEU A 38 1.03 2.53 -4.27
N HIS A 39 1.36 2.25 -5.54
CA HIS A 39 0.59 2.68 -6.72
C HIS A 39 -0.60 1.75 -7.03
N GLY A 40 -1.51 2.21 -7.89
CA GLY A 40 -2.67 1.48 -8.37
C GLY A 40 -2.38 0.58 -9.57
N LEU A 41 -3.41 -0.15 -10.05
CA LEU A 41 -3.30 -1.15 -11.09
C LEU A 41 -2.81 -0.63 -12.45
N THR A 42 -3.14 0.61 -12.78
CA THR A 42 -2.82 1.26 -14.08
C THR A 42 -1.68 2.26 -13.97
N ASP A 43 -1.08 2.36 -12.80
CA ASP A 43 0.01 3.28 -12.50
C ASP A 43 1.36 2.55 -12.41
N ASP A 44 2.37 3.32 -12.14
CA ASP A 44 3.73 2.90 -11.84
C ASP A 44 4.28 3.67 -10.63
N CYS A 45 5.54 3.47 -10.28
CA CYS A 45 6.19 4.16 -9.16
C CYS A 45 6.19 5.69 -9.29
N THR A 46 5.94 6.26 -10.49
CA THR A 46 5.93 7.72 -10.74
C THR A 46 4.57 8.36 -10.49
N GLY A 47 3.49 7.57 -10.42
CA GLY A 47 2.11 8.09 -10.38
C GLY A 47 1.91 9.11 -9.25
N TRP A 48 2.34 8.80 -8.04
CA TRP A 48 2.19 9.68 -6.90
C TRP A 48 2.93 11.03 -7.04
N THR A 49 4.11 11.03 -7.63
CA THR A 49 4.89 12.27 -7.85
C THR A 49 4.36 13.12 -9.00
N ARG A 50 3.70 12.48 -9.98
CA ARG A 50 3.14 13.17 -11.16
C ARG A 50 1.79 13.80 -10.88
N TYR A 51 0.97 13.17 -10.04
CA TYR A 51 -0.44 13.56 -9.86
C TYR A 51 -0.74 14.19 -8.50
N THR A 52 0.23 14.21 -7.59
CA THR A 52 0.06 14.81 -6.25
C THR A 52 1.24 15.74 -5.89
N ALA A 53 1.10 16.43 -4.77
CA ALA A 53 2.20 17.20 -4.20
C ALA A 53 2.97 16.44 -3.11
N VAL A 54 3.12 15.11 -3.26
CA VAL A 54 3.71 14.22 -2.25
C VAL A 54 5.08 14.67 -1.75
N GLU A 55 5.94 15.20 -2.63
CA GLU A 55 7.26 15.71 -2.23
C GLU A 55 7.12 16.90 -1.26
N ARG A 56 6.20 17.82 -1.52
CA ARG A 56 5.92 18.95 -0.62
C ARG A 56 5.37 18.45 0.72
N TYR A 57 4.41 17.51 0.70
CA TYR A 57 3.82 16.95 1.93
C TYR A 57 4.86 16.22 2.78
N ALA A 58 5.77 15.48 2.14
CA ALA A 58 6.88 14.80 2.80
C ALA A 58 7.86 15.80 3.42
N ARG A 59 8.17 16.89 2.69
CA ARG A 59 9.04 17.96 3.16
C ARG A 59 8.51 18.66 4.41
N GLU A 60 7.22 18.98 4.41
CA GLU A 60 6.56 19.66 5.54
C GLU A 60 6.65 18.83 6.84
N ARG A 61 6.73 17.50 6.73
CA ARG A 61 6.77 16.56 7.86
C ARG A 61 8.14 15.94 8.11
N GLY A 62 9.13 16.24 7.30
CA GLY A 62 10.47 15.68 7.44
C GLY A 62 10.51 14.15 7.31
N ILE A 63 9.67 13.55 6.46
CA ILE A 63 9.60 12.10 6.25
C ILE A 63 10.26 11.68 4.94
N ALA A 64 10.77 10.44 4.90
CA ALA A 64 11.17 9.78 3.67
C ALA A 64 9.96 9.10 3.01
N VAL A 65 9.91 9.10 1.67
CA VAL A 65 8.88 8.36 0.90
C VAL A 65 9.55 7.41 -0.07
N VAL A 66 9.09 6.16 -0.10
CA VAL A 66 9.59 5.09 -0.98
C VAL A 66 8.43 4.63 -1.86
N LEU A 67 8.60 4.74 -3.17
CA LEU A 67 7.57 4.45 -4.17
C LEU A 67 8.07 3.30 -5.07
N PRO A 68 7.74 2.04 -4.75
CA PRO A 68 8.18 0.90 -5.54
C PRO A 68 7.34 0.69 -6.80
N GLU A 69 7.96 0.13 -7.84
CA GLU A 69 7.29 -0.45 -8.99
C GLU A 69 6.91 -1.90 -8.72
N VAL A 70 5.64 -2.23 -8.91
CA VAL A 70 5.13 -3.61 -8.72
C VAL A 70 4.26 -4.11 -9.86
N GLN A 71 4.17 -3.35 -10.94
CA GLN A 71 3.34 -3.69 -12.10
C GLN A 71 1.88 -4.00 -11.70
N ARG A 72 1.25 -4.97 -12.35
CA ARG A 72 -0.15 -5.36 -12.13
C ARG A 72 -0.30 -6.60 -11.23
N SER A 73 0.63 -6.79 -10.30
CA SER A 73 0.82 -8.01 -9.49
C SER A 73 -0.19 -8.19 -8.35
N PHE A 74 -1.01 -7.19 -8.05
CA PHE A 74 -1.82 -7.15 -6.82
C PHE A 74 -0.99 -7.38 -5.55
N TYR A 75 0.28 -6.95 -5.56
CA TYR A 75 1.14 -7.12 -4.37
C TYR A 75 1.10 -8.56 -3.85
N THR A 76 1.14 -9.55 -4.76
CA THR A 76 1.12 -10.97 -4.43
C THR A 76 2.38 -11.67 -4.93
N ASP A 77 2.76 -12.75 -4.26
CA ASP A 77 3.66 -13.73 -4.84
C ASP A 77 2.82 -14.58 -5.79
N MET A 78 2.96 -14.28 -7.08
CA MET A 78 2.10 -14.80 -8.13
C MET A 78 2.30 -16.31 -8.31
N VAL A 79 1.24 -17.05 -8.60
CA VAL A 79 1.33 -18.50 -8.86
C VAL A 79 2.15 -18.78 -10.14
N TYR A 80 1.91 -17.98 -11.20
CA TYR A 80 2.66 -18.05 -12.45
C TYR A 80 3.29 -16.67 -12.74
N GLY A 81 4.28 -16.28 -11.91
CA GLY A 81 4.92 -14.98 -12.05
C GLY A 81 5.99 -14.73 -10.99
N LEU A 82 6.11 -13.49 -10.57
CA LEU A 82 7.18 -13.01 -9.69
C LEU A 82 6.66 -12.80 -8.25
N SER A 83 7.58 -12.73 -7.29
CA SER A 83 7.26 -12.65 -5.85
C SER A 83 7.16 -11.21 -5.38
N TYR A 84 6.12 -10.48 -5.83
CA TYR A 84 5.96 -9.06 -5.52
C TYR A 84 5.59 -8.76 -4.07
N PHE A 85 4.89 -9.68 -3.39
CA PHE A 85 4.63 -9.50 -1.97
C PHE A 85 5.90 -9.60 -1.15
N THR A 86 6.72 -10.63 -1.38
CA THR A 86 8.03 -10.79 -0.76
C THR A 86 8.93 -9.59 -1.06
N TYR A 87 8.93 -9.11 -2.30
CA TYR A 87 9.66 -7.90 -2.69
C TYR A 87 9.28 -6.69 -1.84
N VAL A 88 8.00 -6.34 -1.78
CA VAL A 88 7.54 -5.12 -1.08
C VAL A 88 7.63 -5.24 0.43
N SER A 89 7.30 -6.41 0.99
CA SER A 89 7.21 -6.58 2.44
C SER A 89 8.54 -6.91 3.11
N GLU A 90 9.50 -7.49 2.40
CA GLU A 90 10.76 -7.98 2.96
C GLU A 90 12.00 -7.36 2.31
N GLU A 91 12.15 -7.53 1.00
CA GLU A 91 13.35 -7.13 0.29
C GLU A 91 13.49 -5.60 0.21
N LEU A 92 12.45 -4.90 -0.22
CA LEU A 92 12.49 -3.44 -0.38
C LEU A 92 12.83 -2.71 0.93
N PRO A 93 12.23 -3.03 2.10
CA PRO A 93 12.65 -2.43 3.37
C PRO A 93 14.12 -2.73 3.71
N ALA A 94 14.61 -3.94 3.40
CA ALA A 94 16.02 -4.30 3.63
C ALA A 94 16.96 -3.51 2.72
N VAL A 95 16.59 -3.33 1.44
CA VAL A 95 17.33 -2.49 0.49
C VAL A 95 17.36 -1.04 0.95
N CYS A 96 16.21 -0.48 1.36
CA CYS A 96 16.12 0.89 1.84
C CYS A 96 17.00 1.15 3.08
N ARG A 97 17.05 0.20 4.01
CA ARG A 97 17.96 0.27 5.15
C ARG A 97 19.42 0.27 4.72
N ARG A 98 19.79 -0.64 3.82
CA ARG A 98 21.19 -0.81 3.38
C ARG A 98 21.66 0.36 2.53
N MET A 99 20.85 0.85 1.59
CA MET A 99 21.24 1.87 0.63
C MET A 99 21.07 3.29 1.14
N PHE A 100 20.00 3.56 1.88
CA PHE A 100 19.61 4.90 2.31
C PHE A 100 19.72 5.10 3.82
N GLY A 101 20.05 4.06 4.61
CA GLY A 101 20.14 4.17 6.05
C GLY A 101 18.81 4.40 6.76
N LEU A 102 17.67 4.08 6.15
CA LEU A 102 16.33 4.25 6.74
C LEU A 102 16.12 3.33 7.94
N GLY A 103 15.33 3.77 8.92
CA GLY A 103 15.13 3.05 10.16
C GLY A 103 14.28 1.77 10.01
N ALA A 104 14.56 0.76 10.84
CA ALA A 104 13.83 -0.52 10.85
C ALA A 104 12.74 -0.59 11.93
N ALA A 105 12.73 0.32 12.91
CA ALA A 105 11.80 0.23 14.02
C ALA A 105 10.35 0.44 13.55
N ARG A 106 9.40 -0.36 14.10
CA ARG A 106 7.97 -0.29 13.79
C ARG A 106 7.46 1.16 13.76
N LYS A 107 7.76 1.94 14.79
CA LYS A 107 7.32 3.35 14.95
C LYS A 107 7.78 4.31 13.86
N GLN A 108 8.71 3.88 13.02
CA GLN A 108 9.27 4.68 11.92
C GLN A 108 8.67 4.31 10.57
N ASN A 109 8.01 3.17 10.43
CA ASN A 109 7.58 2.65 9.14
C ASN A 109 6.06 2.72 8.98
N TYR A 110 5.61 3.29 7.87
CA TYR A 110 4.23 3.46 7.47
C TYR A 110 4.05 2.97 6.05
N ILE A 111 2.86 2.46 5.72
CA ILE A 111 2.57 1.93 4.39
C ILE A 111 1.19 2.37 3.93
N PHE A 112 1.13 3.16 2.87
CA PHE A 112 -0.10 3.70 2.31
C PHE A 112 -0.23 3.31 0.84
N GLY A 113 -1.43 3.35 0.30
CA GLY A 113 -1.63 3.10 -1.11
C GLY A 113 -3.03 3.38 -1.60
N LEU A 114 -3.18 3.51 -2.92
CA LEU A 114 -4.47 3.70 -3.59
C LEU A 114 -4.90 2.42 -4.33
N SER A 115 -6.20 2.15 -4.40
CA SER A 115 -6.77 1.08 -5.23
C SER A 115 -6.10 -0.29 -4.97
N MET A 116 -5.42 -0.87 -5.97
CA MET A 116 -4.56 -2.05 -5.82
C MET A 116 -3.50 -1.84 -4.74
N GLY A 117 -2.88 -0.65 -4.67
CA GLY A 117 -1.90 -0.30 -3.63
C GLY A 117 -2.53 -0.19 -2.24
N GLY A 118 -3.79 0.24 -2.14
CA GLY A 118 -4.54 0.22 -0.89
C GLY A 118 -4.75 -1.20 -0.35
N TYR A 119 -5.05 -2.14 -1.23
CA TYR A 119 -5.04 -3.56 -0.90
C TYR A 119 -3.66 -4.02 -0.43
N GLY A 120 -2.60 -3.69 -1.19
CA GLY A 120 -1.22 -4.06 -0.84
C GLY A 120 -0.78 -3.51 0.52
N ALA A 121 -1.13 -2.26 0.83
CA ALA A 121 -0.83 -1.63 2.10
C ALA A 121 -1.50 -2.34 3.28
N MET A 122 -2.79 -2.63 3.17
CA MET A 122 -3.52 -3.39 4.19
C MET A 122 -2.98 -4.81 4.34
N LYS A 123 -2.71 -5.50 3.23
CA LYS A 123 -2.11 -6.84 3.26
C LYS A 123 -0.77 -6.87 4.00
N CYS A 124 0.13 -5.94 3.68
CA CYS A 124 1.42 -5.84 4.38
C CYS A 124 1.24 -5.59 5.87
N ALA A 125 0.39 -4.63 6.24
CA ALA A 125 0.18 -4.23 7.62
C ALA A 125 -0.51 -5.30 8.47
N LEU A 126 -1.48 -6.03 7.91
CA LEU A 126 -2.17 -7.13 8.61
C LEU A 126 -1.34 -8.40 8.68
N THR A 127 -0.44 -8.63 7.70
CA THR A 127 0.47 -9.79 7.72
C THR A 127 1.64 -9.58 8.68
N TYR A 128 2.17 -8.36 8.75
CA TYR A 128 3.34 -8.00 9.55
C TYR A 128 3.04 -6.78 10.46
N PRO A 129 2.15 -6.91 11.44
CA PRO A 129 1.72 -5.81 12.31
C PRO A 129 2.84 -5.23 13.17
N ASP A 130 3.89 -5.99 13.39
CA ASP A 130 5.10 -5.60 14.11
C ASP A 130 6.07 -4.72 13.28
N ARG A 131 5.86 -4.60 11.98
CA ARG A 131 6.73 -3.83 11.08
C ARG A 131 6.23 -2.40 10.83
N TYR A 132 4.93 -2.16 10.93
CA TYR A 132 4.32 -0.87 10.58
C TYR A 132 3.60 -0.22 11.77
N ALA A 133 3.87 1.07 12.00
CA ALA A 133 3.14 1.88 12.97
C ALA A 133 1.75 2.24 12.47
N GLY A 134 1.60 2.42 11.15
CA GLY A 134 0.35 2.77 10.53
C GLY A 134 0.27 2.36 9.06
N ALA A 135 -0.96 2.15 8.61
CA ALA A 135 -1.30 1.83 7.23
C ALA A 135 -2.51 2.62 6.77
N ALA A 136 -2.51 3.05 5.50
CA ALA A 136 -3.66 3.72 4.91
C ALA A 136 -4.04 3.12 3.55
N SER A 137 -5.34 3.04 3.31
CA SER A 137 -5.92 2.55 2.06
C SER A 137 -6.88 3.58 1.49
N PHE A 138 -6.62 4.04 0.28
CA PHE A 138 -7.43 5.03 -0.43
C PHE A 138 -8.17 4.36 -1.58
N SER A 139 -9.50 4.30 -1.51
CA SER A 139 -10.30 3.54 -2.49
C SER A 139 -9.76 2.13 -2.72
N GLY A 140 -9.34 1.45 -1.64
CA GLY A 140 -8.64 0.16 -1.75
C GLY A 140 -9.53 -0.97 -2.25
N VAL A 141 -8.93 -1.96 -2.92
CA VAL A 141 -9.61 -3.20 -3.30
C VAL A 141 -9.73 -4.09 -2.06
N SER A 142 -10.58 -3.66 -1.12
CA SER A 142 -10.69 -4.31 0.20
C SER A 142 -11.30 -5.72 0.12
N ASP A 143 -12.20 -5.97 -0.85
CA ASP A 143 -12.83 -7.28 -1.07
C ASP A 143 -12.38 -7.87 -2.41
N LEU A 144 -11.21 -8.48 -2.41
CA LEU A 144 -10.60 -9.03 -3.62
C LEU A 144 -11.40 -10.22 -4.19
N ARG A 145 -12.04 -11.02 -3.34
CA ARG A 145 -12.90 -12.14 -3.80
C ARG A 145 -14.09 -11.62 -4.61
N CYS A 146 -14.78 -10.63 -4.06
CA CYS A 146 -15.92 -10.00 -4.72
C CYS A 146 -15.47 -9.32 -6.04
N THR A 147 -14.35 -8.63 -6.00
CA THR A 147 -13.77 -7.93 -7.15
C THR A 147 -13.43 -8.87 -8.31
N ILE A 148 -12.83 -10.02 -8.03
CA ILE A 148 -12.52 -11.05 -9.04
C ILE A 148 -13.81 -11.70 -9.56
N ALA A 149 -14.74 -12.08 -8.67
CA ALA A 149 -15.99 -12.73 -9.05
C ALA A 149 -16.87 -11.87 -9.98
N HIS A 150 -16.92 -10.56 -9.73
CA HIS A 150 -17.73 -9.62 -10.51
C HIS A 150 -16.98 -8.95 -11.65
N ARG A 151 -15.69 -9.29 -11.87
CA ARG A 151 -14.84 -8.68 -12.90
C ARG A 151 -14.85 -7.13 -12.83
N SER A 152 -14.86 -6.59 -11.61
CA SER A 152 -15.00 -5.16 -11.34
C SER A 152 -13.74 -4.35 -11.65
N LEU A 153 -12.64 -5.01 -12.01
CA LEU A 153 -11.36 -4.39 -12.36
C LEU A 153 -11.00 -4.68 -13.82
N SER A 154 -10.17 -3.80 -14.38
CA SER A 154 -9.59 -3.95 -15.72
C SER A 154 -8.53 -5.07 -15.79
N LEU A 155 -8.74 -6.19 -15.06
CA LEU A 155 -7.88 -7.36 -15.13
C LEU A 155 -8.35 -8.32 -16.21
N GLN A 156 -7.41 -8.76 -17.03
CA GLN A 156 -7.63 -9.85 -17.97
C GLN A 156 -7.74 -11.18 -17.21
N GLU A 157 -8.48 -12.13 -17.75
CA GLU A 157 -8.60 -13.46 -17.16
C GLU A 157 -7.26 -14.18 -17.03
N THR A 158 -6.36 -13.96 -17.97
CA THR A 158 -4.99 -14.46 -17.96
C THR A 158 -4.16 -13.87 -16.81
N GLU A 159 -4.36 -12.59 -16.49
CA GLU A 159 -3.70 -11.93 -15.36
C GLU A 159 -4.18 -12.51 -14.03
N ILE A 160 -5.49 -12.71 -13.88
CA ILE A 160 -6.07 -13.34 -12.68
C ILE A 160 -5.52 -14.75 -12.49
N THR A 161 -5.41 -15.52 -13.60
CA THR A 161 -4.80 -16.86 -13.57
C THR A 161 -3.31 -16.79 -13.21
N ALA A 162 -2.56 -15.85 -13.74
CA ALA A 162 -1.16 -15.69 -13.42
C ALA A 162 -0.95 -15.35 -11.92
N ILE A 163 -1.80 -14.53 -11.34
CA ILE A 163 -1.72 -14.10 -9.94
C ILE A 163 -2.20 -15.21 -9.00
N PHE A 164 -3.39 -15.78 -9.23
CA PHE A 164 -4.09 -16.65 -8.26
C PHE A 164 -4.18 -18.12 -8.70
N GLY A 165 -3.63 -18.49 -9.84
CA GLY A 165 -3.67 -19.85 -10.39
C GLY A 165 -4.98 -20.18 -11.12
N GLU A 166 -5.07 -21.39 -11.67
CA GLU A 166 -6.18 -21.86 -12.50
C GLU A 166 -7.54 -21.78 -11.81
N LYS A 167 -7.59 -22.01 -10.50
CA LYS A 167 -8.82 -21.93 -9.72
C LYS A 167 -9.31 -20.49 -9.51
N LYS A 168 -8.48 -19.50 -9.79
CA LYS A 168 -8.77 -18.06 -9.60
C LYS A 168 -9.35 -17.76 -8.21
N ALA A 169 -8.93 -18.52 -7.23
CA ALA A 169 -9.40 -18.40 -5.85
C ALA A 169 -8.39 -17.60 -5.04
N VAL A 170 -8.85 -16.55 -4.34
CA VAL A 170 -8.02 -15.78 -3.42
C VAL A 170 -7.67 -16.67 -2.22
N PRO A 171 -6.39 -16.99 -2.02
CA PRO A 171 -6.01 -17.81 -0.87
C PRO A 171 -6.13 -17.00 0.43
N PRO A 172 -6.30 -17.67 1.59
CA PRO A 172 -6.46 -16.99 2.89
C PRO A 172 -5.36 -16.00 3.25
N LYS A 173 -4.14 -16.19 2.75
CA LYS A 173 -3.01 -15.28 2.95
C LYS A 173 -3.11 -13.97 2.14
N ASP A 174 -4.00 -13.94 1.15
CA ASP A 174 -4.22 -12.81 0.26
C ASP A 174 -5.60 -12.18 0.47
N ASP A 175 -6.37 -12.63 1.45
CA ASP A 175 -7.70 -12.15 1.79
C ASP A 175 -7.65 -11.24 3.02
N LEU A 176 -7.96 -9.96 2.85
CA LEU A 176 -7.88 -8.97 3.93
C LEU A 176 -8.82 -9.28 5.09
N PHE A 177 -10.00 -9.85 4.83
CA PHE A 177 -10.94 -10.24 5.89
C PHE A 177 -10.33 -11.35 6.76
N VAL A 178 -9.76 -12.37 6.14
CA VAL A 178 -9.09 -13.47 6.84
C VAL A 178 -7.83 -12.99 7.56
N LEU A 179 -7.06 -12.08 6.96
CA LEU A 179 -5.87 -11.50 7.59
C LEU A 179 -6.25 -10.69 8.83
N ALA A 180 -7.34 -9.93 8.79
CA ALA A 180 -7.85 -9.19 9.94
C ALA A 180 -8.29 -10.12 11.07
N GLU A 181 -8.96 -11.24 10.77
CA GLU A 181 -9.33 -12.26 11.78
C GLU A 181 -8.14 -12.91 12.46
N ARG A 182 -6.99 -12.98 11.77
CA ARG A 182 -5.74 -13.59 12.28
C ARG A 182 -4.84 -12.60 12.98
N LEU A 183 -5.19 -11.34 12.98
CA LEU A 183 -4.38 -10.30 13.60
C LEU A 183 -4.23 -10.58 15.10
N SER A 184 -2.99 -10.73 15.55
CA SER A 184 -2.64 -10.96 16.95
C SER A 184 -1.68 -9.87 17.45
N GLY A 185 -1.83 -9.47 18.69
CA GLY A 185 -1.02 -8.41 19.29
C GLY A 185 -1.51 -7.01 18.93
N ASP A 186 -0.62 -6.03 19.02
CA ASP A 186 -0.94 -4.63 18.74
C ASP A 186 -1.18 -4.39 17.25
N ALA A 187 -2.41 -4.06 16.88
CA ALA A 187 -2.72 -3.63 15.53
C ALA A 187 -1.93 -2.38 15.14
N PRO A 188 -1.53 -2.22 13.86
CA PRO A 188 -1.08 -0.93 13.37
C PRO A 188 -2.25 0.07 13.41
N GLY A 189 -1.95 1.37 13.45
CA GLY A 189 -2.98 2.37 13.18
C GLY A 189 -3.54 2.16 11.76
N ILE A 190 -4.85 2.11 11.58
CA ILE A 190 -5.48 1.88 10.27
C ILE A 190 -6.30 3.11 9.88
N TYR A 191 -6.06 3.63 8.69
CA TYR A 191 -6.84 4.68 8.06
C TYR A 191 -7.36 4.20 6.70
N LEU A 192 -8.67 4.32 6.51
CA LEU A 192 -9.35 3.98 5.26
C LEU A 192 -10.05 5.22 4.74
N SER A 193 -10.02 5.44 3.42
CA SER A 193 -10.89 6.44 2.78
C SER A 193 -11.41 5.93 1.44
N CYS A 194 -12.64 6.34 1.08
CA CYS A 194 -13.23 5.99 -0.21
C CYS A 194 -14.23 7.07 -0.63
N GLY A 195 -14.22 7.42 -1.92
CA GLY A 195 -15.20 8.33 -2.49
C GLY A 195 -16.60 7.72 -2.52
N GLU A 196 -17.63 8.52 -2.20
CA GLU A 196 -19.03 8.04 -2.15
C GLU A 196 -19.55 7.59 -3.54
N GLN A 197 -18.96 8.10 -4.63
CA GLN A 197 -19.27 7.71 -6.01
C GLN A 197 -18.27 6.69 -6.57
N ASP A 198 -17.35 6.18 -5.74
CA ASP A 198 -16.41 5.15 -6.15
C ASP A 198 -17.07 3.76 -6.18
N GLY A 199 -16.85 3.01 -7.25
CA GLY A 199 -17.37 1.64 -7.36
C GLY A 199 -16.88 0.66 -6.28
N LEU A 200 -15.81 1.03 -5.56
CA LEU A 200 -15.27 0.24 -4.43
C LEU A 200 -15.82 0.69 -3.06
N TYR A 201 -16.69 1.72 -3.01
CA TYR A 201 -17.20 2.26 -1.75
C TYR A 201 -17.83 1.18 -0.85
N ALA A 202 -18.78 0.43 -1.37
CA ALA A 202 -19.46 -0.63 -0.62
C ALA A 202 -18.51 -1.72 -0.09
N ALA A 203 -17.43 -2.03 -0.81
CA ALA A 203 -16.43 -2.99 -0.36
C ALA A 203 -15.59 -2.42 0.80
N ASN A 204 -15.23 -1.13 0.74
CA ASN A 204 -14.51 -0.46 1.81
C ASN A 204 -15.38 -0.29 3.07
N GLU A 205 -16.66 0.01 2.92
CA GLU A 205 -17.63 0.07 4.02
C GLU A 205 -17.77 -1.30 4.72
N ARG A 206 -17.92 -2.40 3.94
CA ARG A 206 -17.96 -3.76 4.50
C ARG A 206 -16.67 -4.12 5.24
N PHE A 207 -15.53 -3.77 4.70
CA PHE A 207 -14.24 -4.04 5.35
C PHE A 207 -14.07 -3.24 6.65
N SER A 208 -14.47 -1.96 6.67
CA SER A 208 -14.52 -1.14 7.89
C SER A 208 -15.44 -1.77 8.95
N ALA A 209 -16.67 -2.19 8.57
CA ALA A 209 -17.58 -2.88 9.48
C ALA A 209 -16.98 -4.19 10.03
N HIS A 210 -16.25 -4.94 9.19
CA HIS A 210 -15.56 -6.15 9.61
C HIS A 210 -14.46 -5.87 10.63
N LEU A 211 -13.60 -4.87 10.40
CA LEU A 211 -12.59 -4.44 11.38
C LEU A 211 -13.23 -4.05 12.72
N ALA A 212 -14.34 -3.28 12.66
CA ALA A 212 -15.09 -2.90 13.85
C ALA A 212 -15.63 -4.12 14.60
N SER A 213 -16.16 -5.13 13.90
CA SER A 213 -16.68 -6.36 14.51
C SER A 213 -15.62 -7.19 15.22
N LEU A 214 -14.36 -7.08 14.78
CA LEU A 214 -13.19 -7.70 15.40
C LEU A 214 -12.56 -6.85 16.52
N GLY A 215 -13.12 -5.65 16.81
CA GLY A 215 -12.55 -4.73 17.78
C GLY A 215 -11.24 -4.07 17.33
N ILE A 216 -10.91 -4.11 16.04
CA ILE A 216 -9.72 -3.49 15.50
C ILE A 216 -9.97 -1.99 15.30
N ALA A 217 -9.27 -1.16 16.08
CA ALA A 217 -9.37 0.28 15.99
C ALA A 217 -8.90 0.79 14.63
N HIS A 218 -9.74 1.55 13.95
CA HIS A 218 -9.44 2.13 12.66
C HIS A 218 -10.26 3.42 12.46
N ARG A 219 -9.85 4.22 11.47
CA ARG A 219 -10.60 5.38 10.98
C ARG A 219 -11.06 5.11 9.56
N PHE A 220 -12.34 5.28 9.28
CA PHE A 220 -12.90 5.27 7.94
C PHE A 220 -13.52 6.62 7.64
N GLU A 221 -13.01 7.30 6.62
CA GLU A 221 -13.54 8.58 6.13
C GLU A 221 -14.05 8.44 4.70
N HIS A 222 -15.16 9.10 4.42
CA HIS A 222 -15.72 9.18 3.07
C HIS A 222 -16.26 10.59 2.82
N TRP A 223 -16.19 11.01 1.59
CA TRP A 223 -16.75 12.28 1.10
C TRP A 223 -17.05 12.15 -0.38
N PRO A 224 -17.82 13.11 -0.98
CA PRO A 224 -18.11 13.10 -2.40
C PRO A 224 -16.83 13.01 -3.24
N GLY A 225 -16.76 12.04 -4.13
CA GLY A 225 -15.60 11.78 -4.98
C GLY A 225 -15.68 10.41 -5.66
N ALA A 226 -14.91 10.24 -6.71
CA ALA A 226 -14.85 9.01 -7.51
C ALA A 226 -13.45 8.35 -7.40
N HIS A 227 -13.22 7.29 -8.18
CA HIS A 227 -11.94 6.59 -8.28
C HIS A 227 -10.93 7.41 -9.09
N SER A 228 -10.39 8.49 -8.51
CA SER A 228 -9.59 9.49 -9.23
C SER A 228 -8.45 10.06 -8.39
N TRP A 229 -7.45 10.61 -9.07
CA TRP A 229 -6.29 11.23 -8.44
C TRP A 229 -6.62 12.43 -7.55
N ASP A 230 -7.65 13.23 -7.88
CA ASP A 230 -8.10 14.34 -7.04
C ASP A 230 -8.54 13.85 -5.65
N PHE A 231 -9.28 12.71 -5.63
CA PHE A 231 -9.69 12.08 -4.38
C PHE A 231 -8.49 11.52 -3.61
N TRP A 232 -7.55 10.87 -4.30
CA TRP A 232 -6.40 10.24 -3.67
C TRP A 232 -5.36 11.25 -3.15
N ASP A 233 -5.17 12.40 -3.81
CA ASP A 233 -4.35 13.49 -3.27
C ASP A 233 -4.93 14.03 -1.96
N ALA A 234 -6.25 14.26 -1.91
CA ALA A 234 -6.95 14.67 -0.68
C ALA A 234 -6.84 13.60 0.42
N SER A 235 -7.01 12.33 0.07
CA SER A 235 -6.87 11.18 0.97
C SER A 235 -5.45 11.07 1.54
N LEU A 236 -4.44 11.25 0.71
CA LEU A 236 -3.04 11.25 1.16
C LEU A 236 -2.79 12.34 2.19
N ARG A 237 -3.27 13.56 1.94
CA ARG A 237 -3.13 14.67 2.90
C ARG A 237 -3.82 14.39 4.23
N ALA A 238 -5.04 13.84 4.20
CA ALA A 238 -5.80 13.48 5.39
C ALA A 238 -5.10 12.38 6.20
N ALA A 239 -4.61 11.32 5.54
CA ALA A 239 -3.86 10.26 6.20
C ALA A 239 -2.52 10.76 6.76
N LEU A 240 -1.81 11.64 6.04
CA LEU A 240 -0.59 12.25 6.55
C LEU A 240 -0.85 13.10 7.80
N ALA A 241 -1.94 13.88 7.82
CA ALA A 241 -2.34 14.62 9.02
C ALA A 241 -2.69 13.67 10.18
N TYR A 242 -3.40 12.59 9.91
CA TYR A 242 -3.79 11.62 10.94
C TYR A 242 -2.59 10.93 11.62
N PHE A 243 -1.51 10.63 10.87
CA PHE A 243 -0.38 9.86 11.40
C PHE A 243 0.83 10.69 11.80
N PHE A 244 1.00 11.90 11.27
CA PHE A 244 2.24 12.66 11.42
C PHE A 244 2.07 14.04 12.07
N ASP A 245 0.86 14.59 12.12
CA ASP A 245 0.55 15.84 12.82
C ASP A 245 0.02 15.55 14.23
#